data_e820490714a1790e0c71f8ebc14698fe
#
_entry.id   e820490714a1790e0c71f8ebc14698fe
#
_cell.length_a   1.000
_cell.length_b   1.000
_cell.length_c   1.000
_cell.angle_alpha   90.00
_cell.angle_beta   90.00
_cell.angle_gamma   90.00
#
_symmetry.space_group_name_H-M   'P 1'
#
loop_
_entity.id
_entity.type
_entity.pdbx_description
1 polymer ?
#
loop_
_entity_poly.entity_id
_entity_poly.type
_entity_poly.pdbx_seq_one_letter_code
_entity_poly.pdbx_strand_id
1 'polypeptide(L)'
;LHVGEVKTTLAVDEYDEHRAQQTLEFLREYCGEDCAGLVDIGGVVYRIVDIGMRMLQPRELYRAQGFPDWYIIEHDFRGVKYAKDKQVARCGNAVPPQFAEALVRANLPELCVNGEVIAA
;
A
#
# COMPACT_ATOMS: atom_id res chain seq x y z
N LEU A 1 -5.25 0.15 -4.94
CA LEU A 1 -3.88 -0.01 -4.45
C LEU A 1 -3.64 -1.46 -4.09
N HIS A 2 -2.73 -2.14 -4.78
CA HIS A 2 -2.40 -3.53 -4.45
C HIS A 2 -1.21 -3.53 -3.48
N VAL A 3 -1.47 -3.82 -2.21
CA VAL A 3 -0.45 -3.77 -1.14
C VAL A 3 -0.02 -5.16 -0.70
N GLY A 4 -0.64 -6.21 -1.25
CA GLY A 4 -0.37 -7.60 -0.90
C GLY A 4 0.08 -8.43 -2.09
N GLU A 5 0.91 -9.40 -1.83
CA GLU A 5 1.28 -10.45 -2.75
C GLU A 5 0.73 -11.78 -2.22
N VAL A 6 0.06 -12.53 -3.09
CA VAL A 6 -0.47 -13.85 -2.76
C VAL A 6 0.32 -14.91 -3.51
N LYS A 7 0.96 -15.79 -2.77
CA LYS A 7 1.61 -16.99 -3.32
C LYS A 7 0.64 -18.17 -3.18
N THR A 8 0.15 -18.67 -4.30
CA THR A 8 -0.86 -19.75 -4.34
C THR A 8 -0.26 -21.15 -4.42
N THR A 9 1.06 -21.25 -4.54
CA THR A 9 1.76 -22.55 -4.60
C THR A 9 2.92 -22.56 -3.61
N LEU A 10 3.00 -23.63 -2.81
CA LEU A 10 4.12 -23.88 -1.91
C LEU A 10 4.85 -25.15 -2.38
N ALA A 11 6.18 -25.16 -2.27
CA ALA A 11 6.93 -26.40 -2.35
C ALA A 11 6.62 -27.26 -1.11
N VAL A 12 6.74 -28.59 -1.23
CA VAL A 12 6.38 -29.53 -0.14
C VAL A 12 7.18 -29.25 1.14
N ASP A 13 8.42 -28.78 1.01
CA ASP A 13 9.33 -28.42 2.09
C ASP A 13 9.07 -27.03 2.71
N GLU A 14 8.24 -26.19 2.05
CA GLU A 14 7.86 -24.86 2.56
C GLU A 14 6.62 -24.91 3.46
N TYR A 15 5.89 -26.05 3.52
CA TYR A 15 4.69 -26.16 4.34
C TYR A 15 5.05 -26.49 5.80
N ASP A 16 4.56 -25.65 6.71
CA ASP A 16 4.72 -25.82 8.17
C ASP A 16 3.34 -25.77 8.83
N GLU A 17 2.91 -26.92 9.39
CA GLU A 17 1.60 -27.04 10.07
C GLU A 17 1.51 -26.16 11.31
N HIS A 18 2.61 -26.02 12.06
CA HIS A 18 2.62 -25.16 13.25
C HIS A 18 2.40 -23.70 12.87
N ARG A 19 3.07 -23.24 11.81
CA ARG A 19 2.88 -21.90 11.27
C ARG A 19 1.47 -21.68 10.73
N ALA A 20 0.89 -22.68 10.08
CA ALA A 20 -0.48 -22.62 9.58
C ALA A 20 -1.49 -22.49 10.73
N GLN A 21 -1.29 -23.17 11.85
CA GLN A 21 -2.13 -23.04 13.05
C GLN A 21 -2.01 -21.64 13.67
N GLN A 22 -0.82 -21.14 13.86
CA GLN A 22 -0.60 -19.76 14.35
C GLN A 22 -1.27 -18.72 13.45
N THR A 23 -1.20 -18.91 12.14
CA THR A 23 -1.84 -18.03 11.16
C THR A 23 -3.37 -18.07 11.30
N LEU A 24 -3.94 -19.25 11.49
CA LEU A 24 -5.39 -19.39 11.69
C LEU A 24 -5.85 -18.75 13.01
N GLU A 25 -5.09 -18.91 14.09
CA GLU A 25 -5.36 -18.24 15.38
C GLU A 25 -5.32 -16.72 15.24
N PHE A 26 -4.31 -16.19 14.55
CA PHE A 26 -4.22 -14.76 14.24
C PHE A 26 -5.44 -14.27 13.43
N LEU A 27 -5.84 -15.01 12.40
CA LEU A 27 -7.00 -14.65 11.59
C LEU A 27 -8.30 -14.65 12.42
N ARG A 28 -8.46 -15.59 13.34
CA ARG A 28 -9.64 -15.64 14.24
C ARG A 28 -9.67 -14.48 15.22
N GLU A 29 -8.52 -14.07 15.73
CA GLU A 29 -8.42 -12.91 16.62
C GLU A 29 -8.86 -11.60 15.94
N TYR A 30 -8.48 -11.39 14.68
CA TYR A 30 -8.71 -10.11 13.97
C TYR A 30 -9.90 -10.12 13.01
N CYS A 31 -10.30 -11.28 12.50
CA CYS A 31 -11.41 -11.41 11.53
C CYS A 31 -12.66 -12.06 12.10
N GLY A 32 -12.60 -12.55 13.34
CA GLY A 32 -13.70 -13.23 14.04
C GLY A 32 -13.45 -14.72 14.27
N GLU A 33 -13.99 -15.24 15.36
CA GLU A 33 -13.78 -16.64 15.80
C GLU A 33 -14.24 -17.68 14.77
N ASP A 34 -15.22 -17.34 13.94
CA ASP A 34 -15.74 -18.20 12.87
C ASP A 34 -14.89 -18.20 11.60
N CYS A 35 -13.75 -17.46 11.58
CA CYS A 35 -12.89 -17.40 10.42
C CYS A 35 -12.26 -18.75 10.11
N ALA A 36 -12.57 -19.32 8.94
CA ALA A 36 -12.04 -20.60 8.48
C ALA A 36 -10.64 -20.50 7.85
N GLY A 37 -10.12 -19.28 7.65
CA GLY A 37 -8.84 -19.07 7.00
C GLY A 37 -8.83 -19.46 5.53
N LEU A 38 -9.98 -19.36 4.86
CA LEU A 38 -10.15 -19.69 3.44
C LEU A 38 -10.34 -18.44 2.60
N VAL A 39 -9.84 -18.47 1.37
CA VAL A 39 -10.00 -17.41 0.38
C VAL A 39 -10.30 -18.00 -0.98
N ASP A 40 -11.24 -17.41 -1.71
CA ASP A 40 -11.55 -17.78 -3.10
C ASP A 40 -10.77 -16.87 -4.04
N ILE A 41 -9.98 -17.46 -4.92
CA ILE A 41 -9.22 -16.75 -5.95
C ILE A 41 -9.54 -17.38 -7.29
N GLY A 42 -10.32 -16.67 -8.10
CA GLY A 42 -10.70 -17.15 -9.45
C GLY A 42 -11.50 -18.46 -9.46
N GLY A 43 -12.35 -18.70 -8.48
CA GLY A 43 -13.18 -19.90 -8.34
C GLY A 43 -12.48 -21.08 -7.66
N VAL A 44 -11.22 -20.92 -7.25
CA VAL A 44 -10.48 -21.93 -6.48
C VAL A 44 -10.36 -21.49 -5.03
N VAL A 45 -10.74 -22.35 -4.09
CA VAL A 45 -10.66 -22.09 -2.67
C VAL A 45 -9.29 -22.49 -2.14
N TYR A 46 -8.56 -21.53 -1.54
CA TYR A 46 -7.25 -21.73 -0.92
C TYR A 46 -7.35 -21.60 0.59
N ARG A 47 -6.56 -22.39 1.31
CA ARG A 47 -6.32 -22.20 2.76
C ARG A 47 -5.15 -21.23 2.95
N ILE A 48 -5.33 -20.23 3.80
CA ILE A 48 -4.24 -19.33 4.21
C ILE A 48 -3.38 -20.08 5.23
N VAL A 49 -2.14 -20.35 4.89
CA VAL A 49 -1.20 -21.12 5.71
C VAL A 49 -0.07 -20.28 6.30
N ASP A 50 0.18 -19.10 5.74
CA ASP A 50 1.13 -18.13 6.28
C ASP A 50 0.77 -16.71 5.87
N ILE A 51 1.07 -15.76 6.75
CA ILE A 51 0.97 -14.32 6.51
C ILE A 51 2.32 -13.71 6.81
N GLY A 52 2.96 -13.18 5.77
CA GLY A 52 4.17 -12.39 5.91
C GLY A 52 3.86 -10.91 6.07
N MET A 53 4.57 -10.23 6.95
CA MET A 53 4.54 -8.78 7.07
C MET A 53 5.89 -8.19 6.68
N ARG A 54 5.87 -7.10 5.93
CA ARG A 54 7.05 -6.32 5.60
C ARG A 54 6.74 -4.83 5.66
N MET A 55 7.75 -4.03 5.85
CA MET A 55 7.62 -2.59 5.69
C MET A 55 7.32 -2.23 4.23
N LEU A 56 6.42 -1.29 4.04
CA LEU A 56 6.12 -0.76 2.70
C LEU A 56 7.36 -0.07 2.12
N GLN A 57 7.58 -0.29 0.84
CA GLN A 57 8.62 0.43 0.10
C GLN A 57 8.22 1.90 -0.10
N PRO A 58 9.18 2.82 -0.26
CA PRO A 58 8.88 4.25 -0.45
C PRO A 58 7.83 4.51 -1.54
N ARG A 59 7.94 3.85 -2.68
CA ARG A 59 6.98 4.00 -3.79
C ARG A 59 5.56 3.56 -3.41
N GLU A 60 5.42 2.50 -2.63
CA GLU A 60 4.12 2.03 -2.14
C GLU A 60 3.47 3.05 -1.19
N LEU A 61 4.28 3.70 -0.32
CA LEU A 61 3.80 4.76 0.56
C LEU A 61 3.31 5.98 -0.21
N TYR A 62 4.04 6.41 -1.24
CA TYR A 62 3.61 7.53 -2.10
C TYR A 62 2.33 7.20 -2.87
N ARG A 63 2.20 5.96 -3.38
CA ARG A 63 0.95 5.50 -4.02
C ARG A 63 -0.22 5.50 -3.05
N ALA A 64 0.00 5.08 -1.80
CA ALA A 64 -1.04 5.10 -0.76
C ALA A 64 -1.54 6.52 -0.46
N GLN A 65 -0.68 7.53 -0.59
CA GLN A 65 -1.05 8.95 -0.50
C GLN A 65 -1.62 9.54 -1.79
N GLY A 66 -1.73 8.77 -2.88
CA GLY A 66 -2.28 9.22 -4.13
C GLY A 66 -1.31 9.93 -5.06
N PHE A 67 0.00 9.85 -4.81
CA PHE A 67 0.99 10.36 -5.76
C PHE A 67 1.05 9.47 -7.00
N PRO A 68 1.13 10.04 -8.20
CA PRO A 68 1.26 9.27 -9.44
C PRO A 68 2.64 8.62 -9.56
N ASP A 69 2.73 7.54 -10.34
CA ASP A 69 3.96 6.77 -10.48
C ASP A 69 5.12 7.54 -11.14
N TRP A 70 4.80 8.54 -11.95
CA TRP A 70 5.80 9.40 -12.58
C TRP A 70 6.43 10.41 -11.61
N TYR A 71 5.89 10.60 -10.40
CA TYR A 71 6.46 11.51 -9.41
C TYR A 71 7.81 10.99 -8.93
N ILE A 72 8.86 11.79 -9.11
CA ILE A 72 10.25 11.38 -8.82
C ILE A 72 10.50 11.45 -7.31
N ILE A 73 10.85 10.33 -6.71
CA ILE A 73 11.14 10.20 -5.28
C ILE A 73 12.56 9.70 -4.99
N GLU A 74 13.24 9.14 -6.00
CA GLU A 74 14.50 8.40 -5.84
C GLU A 74 15.74 9.29 -5.88
N HIS A 75 15.67 10.45 -6.54
CA HIS A 75 16.84 11.32 -6.73
C HIS A 75 16.45 12.81 -6.79
N ASP A 76 17.45 13.69 -6.61
CA ASP A 76 17.30 15.13 -6.80
C ASP A 76 17.42 15.53 -8.30
N PHE A 77 17.30 16.84 -8.58
CA PHE A 77 17.41 17.38 -9.93
C PHE A 77 18.81 17.20 -10.57
N ARG A 78 19.82 16.89 -9.77
CA ARG A 78 21.19 16.57 -10.22
C ARG A 78 21.41 15.09 -10.43
N GLY A 79 20.41 14.24 -10.17
CA GLY A 79 20.51 12.80 -10.26
C GLY A 79 21.14 12.13 -9.03
N VAL A 80 21.35 12.88 -7.94
CA VAL A 80 21.88 12.33 -6.69
C VAL A 80 20.79 11.51 -6.00
N LYS A 81 21.05 10.21 -5.79
CA LYS A 81 20.07 9.29 -5.20
C LYS A 81 19.85 9.57 -3.72
N TYR A 82 18.60 9.51 -3.30
CA TYR A 82 18.20 9.54 -1.91
C TYR A 82 18.21 8.14 -1.30
N ALA A 83 18.68 8.01 -0.06
CA ALA A 83 18.52 6.81 0.73
C ALA A 83 17.02 6.52 1.00
N LYS A 84 16.65 5.25 1.21
CA LYS A 84 15.25 4.85 1.41
C LYS A 84 14.59 5.51 2.62
N ASP A 85 15.32 5.66 3.72
CA ASP A 85 14.84 6.35 4.93
C ASP A 85 14.50 7.81 4.64
N LYS A 86 15.26 8.51 3.82
CA LYS A 86 14.98 9.88 3.38
C LYS A 86 13.74 9.96 2.49
N GLN A 87 13.56 8.99 1.60
CA GLN A 87 12.36 8.90 0.77
C GLN A 87 11.10 8.70 1.65
N VAL A 88 11.17 7.80 2.65
CA VAL A 88 10.09 7.56 3.61
C VAL A 88 9.77 8.80 4.44
N ALA A 89 10.79 9.46 4.98
CA ALA A 89 10.62 10.69 5.77
C ALA A 89 9.95 11.82 4.96
N ARG A 90 10.33 11.98 3.70
CA ARG A 90 9.69 12.97 2.81
C ARG A 90 8.24 12.62 2.49
N CYS A 91 7.93 11.34 2.33
CA CYS A 91 6.56 10.89 2.16
C CYS A 91 5.71 11.25 3.39
N GLY A 92 6.24 11.03 4.60
CA GLY A 92 5.55 11.38 5.84
C GLY A 92 5.30 12.88 6.01
N ASN A 93 6.14 13.73 5.40
CA ASN A 93 5.97 15.19 5.42
C ASN A 93 5.17 15.73 4.21
N ALA A 94 4.83 14.89 3.24
CA ALA A 94 4.10 15.30 2.05
C ALA A 94 2.59 15.39 2.33
N VAL A 95 1.94 16.36 1.69
CA VAL A 95 0.48 16.45 1.68
C VAL A 95 -0.05 15.63 0.51
N PRO A 96 -1.05 14.77 0.71
CA PRO A 96 -1.70 14.05 -0.39
C PRO A 96 -2.25 15.02 -1.44
N PRO A 97 -1.98 14.80 -2.74
CA PRO A 97 -2.38 15.74 -3.80
C PRO A 97 -3.88 16.04 -3.82
N GLN A 98 -4.72 15.04 -3.64
CA GLN A 98 -6.18 15.21 -3.61
C GLN A 98 -6.65 16.07 -2.43
N PHE A 99 -5.97 15.98 -1.29
CA PHE A 99 -6.27 16.82 -0.13
C PHE A 99 -5.88 18.29 -0.38
N ALA A 100 -4.70 18.51 -0.97
CA ALA A 100 -4.26 19.85 -1.37
C ALA A 100 -5.22 20.47 -2.39
N GLU A 101 -5.64 19.70 -3.39
CA GLU A 101 -6.65 20.11 -4.38
C GLU A 101 -7.97 20.52 -3.71
N ALA A 102 -8.48 19.69 -2.81
CA ALA A 102 -9.73 19.98 -2.09
C ALA A 102 -9.64 21.28 -1.27
N LEU A 103 -8.50 21.54 -0.63
CA LEU A 103 -8.27 22.79 0.11
C LEU A 103 -8.26 24.01 -0.81
N VAL A 104 -7.61 23.93 -1.98
CA VAL A 104 -7.59 25.02 -2.95
C VAL A 104 -9.01 25.29 -3.47
N ARG A 105 -9.76 24.26 -3.85
CA ARG A 105 -11.14 24.41 -4.32
C ARG A 105 -12.05 25.04 -3.29
N ALA A 106 -11.86 24.72 -2.01
CA ALA A 106 -12.69 25.26 -0.92
C ALA A 106 -12.34 26.71 -0.56
N ASN A 107 -11.05 27.09 -0.62
CA ASN A 107 -10.58 28.37 -0.11
C ASN A 107 -10.23 29.40 -1.19
N LEU A 108 -9.90 28.94 -2.39
CA LEU A 108 -9.51 29.80 -3.53
C LEU A 108 -10.22 29.34 -4.83
N PRO A 109 -11.58 29.35 -4.83
CA PRO A 109 -12.35 28.88 -5.99
C PRO A 109 -12.06 29.67 -7.28
N GLU A 110 -11.59 30.91 -7.16
CA GLU A 110 -11.19 31.77 -8.28
C GLU A 110 -9.97 31.25 -9.05
N LEU A 111 -9.17 30.36 -8.45
CA LEU A 111 -8.04 29.68 -9.10
C LEU A 111 -8.45 28.40 -9.81
N CYS A 112 -9.75 28.07 -9.83
CA CYS A 112 -10.28 26.87 -10.47
C CYS A 112 -10.97 27.25 -11.78
N VAL A 113 -10.61 26.59 -12.90
CA VAL A 113 -11.28 26.74 -14.20
C VAL A 113 -12.03 25.49 -14.54
N ASN A 114 -13.31 25.59 -14.89
CA ASN A 114 -14.18 24.45 -15.25
C ASN A 114 -14.12 23.29 -14.24
N GLY A 115 -13.96 23.62 -12.95
CA GLY A 115 -13.80 22.63 -11.91
C GLY A 115 -12.40 22.03 -11.76
N GLU A 116 -11.44 22.46 -12.55
CA GLU A 116 -10.02 22.08 -12.43
C GLU A 116 -9.20 23.18 -11.78
N VAL A 117 -8.18 22.79 -11.00
CA VAL A 117 -7.20 23.75 -10.43
C VAL A 117 -6.25 24.20 -11.52
N ILE A 118 -6.10 25.51 -11.67
CA ILE A 118 -5.07 26.06 -12.55
C ILE A 118 -3.71 25.81 -11.90
N ALA A 119 -2.88 24.97 -12.52
CA ALA A 119 -1.49 24.86 -12.16
C ALA A 119 -0.76 26.14 -12.50
N ALA A 120 -0.18 26.76 -11.50
CA ALA A 120 0.65 27.95 -11.70
C ALA A 120 2.01 27.55 -12.32
#